data_ed7fe2c265edba090780fe0cdf3fb7bd
#
_entry.id   ed7fe2c265edba090780fe0cdf3fb7bd
#
_cell.length_a   1.000
_cell.length_b   1.000
_cell.length_c   1.000
_cell.angle_alpha   90.00
_cell.angle_beta   90.00
_cell.angle_gamma   90.00
#
_symmetry.space_group_name_H-M   'P 1'
#
loop_
_entity.id
_entity.type
_entity.pdbx_description
1 polymer ?
#
loop_
_entity_poly.entity_id
_entity_poly.type
_entity_poly.pdbx_seq_one_letter_code
_entity_poly.pdbx_strand_id
1 'polypeptide(L)'
;MQLLPVQVDGLPGPYFVLNALHVRKCIDDQSSTEVRYGTEEDGLPEKVGTYSSVSGMRIDVSRVGDAEVFRPWGWTSALIVSERIKDALEHAGVTGLKFEDVTGPGSPVSDEDAKLQKHLERLKPLDAAREAAWRALGKLEEAAIIPLIPFGPLWPGHRQAWRVIHRDNGNTLLVTEGLADPFIDRDEPSTGLGLELAIETSEPLPEVRGSWPLRLLQTVMDEVVEHDNVRAWLHKGLMSMEVPGEELPAPLVTKQGRVGVLLGQESSTLPGRIPTPAGDILLVTVKPLLPAELAFMLQQGRAGPGELARRFAQGGDAHVSRSWRQPVV
;
A
#
# COMPACT_ATOMS: atom_id res chain seq x y z
N MET A 1 -29.13 -22.07 -3.44
CA MET A 1 -27.82 -22.32 -2.85
C MET A 1 -27.24 -23.61 -3.40
N GLN A 2 -25.96 -23.67 -3.71
CA GLN A 2 -25.30 -24.86 -4.22
C GLN A 2 -24.01 -25.07 -3.38
N LEU A 3 -23.70 -26.31 -3.02
CA LEU A 3 -22.50 -26.72 -2.38
C LEU A 3 -21.64 -27.48 -3.39
N LEU A 4 -20.47 -26.96 -3.70
CA LEU A 4 -19.53 -27.54 -4.65
C LEU A 4 -18.39 -28.21 -3.87
N PRO A 5 -18.17 -29.52 -4.01
CA PRO A 5 -17.09 -30.21 -3.32
C PRO A 5 -15.73 -29.69 -3.85
N VAL A 6 -14.80 -29.48 -2.94
CA VAL A 6 -13.44 -29.04 -3.26
C VAL A 6 -12.44 -29.87 -2.48
N GLN A 7 -11.27 -30.07 -3.06
CA GLN A 7 -10.09 -30.61 -2.36
C GLN A 7 -9.18 -29.47 -1.94
N VAL A 8 -8.68 -29.53 -0.71
CA VAL A 8 -7.71 -28.56 -0.18
C VAL A 8 -6.43 -29.32 0.12
N ASP A 9 -5.35 -28.95 -0.55
CA ASP A 9 -4.05 -29.62 -0.39
C ASP A 9 -3.58 -29.56 1.05
N GLY A 10 -3.18 -30.72 1.57
CA GLY A 10 -2.69 -30.87 2.94
C GLY A 10 -3.76 -30.92 4.04
N LEU A 11 -5.04 -30.81 3.69
CA LEU A 11 -6.12 -30.90 4.67
C LEU A 11 -7.09 -32.07 4.36
N PRO A 12 -7.38 -32.95 5.33
CA PRO A 12 -8.36 -34.02 5.13
C PRO A 12 -9.78 -33.44 5.01
N GLY A 13 -10.48 -33.74 3.88
CA GLY A 13 -11.84 -33.27 3.61
C GLY A 13 -12.93 -34.03 4.36
N PRO A 14 -14.24 -33.76 4.06
CA PRO A 14 -14.70 -33.03 2.89
C PRO A 14 -14.82 -31.51 3.06
N TYR A 15 -14.47 -30.75 2.03
CA TYR A 15 -14.67 -29.30 1.96
C TYR A 15 -15.66 -28.95 0.84
N PHE A 16 -16.38 -27.83 1.01
CA PHE A 16 -17.34 -27.37 0.03
C PHE A 16 -17.25 -25.84 -0.12
N VAL A 17 -17.37 -25.37 -1.35
CA VAL A 17 -17.62 -23.95 -1.63
C VAL A 17 -19.14 -23.74 -1.66
N LEU A 18 -19.61 -22.79 -0.86
CA LEU A 18 -21.00 -22.33 -0.92
C LEU A 18 -21.15 -21.35 -2.07
N ASN A 19 -21.96 -21.69 -3.05
CA ASN A 19 -22.31 -20.84 -4.17
C ASN A 19 -23.76 -20.35 -4.03
N ALA A 20 -23.94 -19.03 -3.87
CA ALA A 20 -25.25 -18.40 -3.88
C ALA A 20 -25.70 -18.19 -5.32
N LEU A 21 -26.78 -18.88 -5.73
CA LEU A 21 -27.32 -18.86 -7.09
C LEU A 21 -28.19 -17.63 -7.38
N HIS A 22 -28.72 -16.99 -6.33
CA HIS A 22 -29.60 -15.84 -6.46
C HIS A 22 -28.82 -14.55 -6.30
N VAL A 23 -29.08 -13.61 -7.22
CA VAL A 23 -28.62 -12.22 -7.13
C VAL A 23 -29.86 -11.34 -7.04
N ARG A 24 -29.90 -10.41 -6.08
CA ARG A 24 -31.04 -9.53 -5.81
C ARG A 24 -30.65 -8.08 -5.81
N LYS A 25 -31.38 -7.22 -6.53
CA LYS A 25 -31.20 -5.76 -6.49
C LYS A 25 -31.96 -5.21 -5.30
N CYS A 26 -31.43 -5.36 -4.12
CA CYS A 26 -32.12 -5.12 -2.84
C CYS A 26 -31.38 -4.11 -1.93
N ILE A 27 -30.21 -3.63 -2.26
CA ILE A 27 -29.54 -2.60 -1.44
C ILE A 27 -30.43 -1.36 -1.40
N ASP A 28 -30.65 -0.86 -0.19
CA ASP A 28 -31.34 0.41 0.06
C ASP A 28 -30.28 1.49 0.27
N ASP A 29 -30.05 2.28 -0.79
CA ASP A 29 -29.03 3.31 -0.82
C ASP A 29 -29.30 4.44 0.20
N GLN A 30 -30.58 4.68 0.54
CA GLN A 30 -30.95 5.74 1.48
C GLN A 30 -30.80 5.32 2.93
N SER A 31 -31.02 4.04 3.22
CA SER A 31 -30.92 3.48 4.56
C SER A 31 -29.51 2.96 4.88
N SER A 32 -28.67 2.74 3.87
CA SER A 32 -27.26 2.40 4.03
C SER A 32 -26.44 3.60 4.48
N THR A 33 -25.38 3.38 5.28
CA THR A 33 -24.58 4.49 5.83
C THR A 33 -23.84 5.24 4.74
N GLU A 34 -23.23 4.54 3.80
CA GLU A 34 -22.53 5.14 2.64
C GLU A 34 -22.64 4.19 1.45
N VAL A 35 -22.98 4.75 0.30
CA VAL A 35 -23.03 4.04 -0.97
C VAL A 35 -22.31 4.87 -2.02
N ARG A 36 -21.35 4.25 -2.72
CA ARG A 36 -20.67 4.84 -3.88
C ARG A 36 -20.84 3.94 -5.07
N TYR A 37 -21.03 4.56 -6.24
CA TYR A 37 -21.07 3.87 -7.51
C TYR A 37 -19.73 4.02 -8.23
N GLY A 38 -19.34 2.98 -8.97
CA GLY A 38 -18.21 3.05 -9.88
C GLY A 38 -18.46 4.06 -11.00
N THR A 39 -17.46 4.87 -11.30
CA THR A 39 -17.47 5.86 -12.36
C THR A 39 -16.47 5.49 -13.46
N GLU A 40 -16.50 6.18 -14.60
CA GLU A 40 -15.50 5.99 -15.66
C GLU A 40 -14.09 6.38 -15.20
N GLU A 41 -14.00 7.31 -14.23
CA GLU A 41 -12.74 7.78 -13.64
C GLU A 41 -12.05 6.72 -12.77
N ASP A 42 -12.78 5.72 -12.29
CA ASP A 42 -12.22 4.61 -11.49
C ASP A 42 -11.40 3.61 -12.34
N GLY A 43 -11.37 3.76 -13.66
CA GLY A 43 -10.57 2.93 -14.56
C GLY A 43 -11.03 1.46 -14.67
N LEU A 44 -12.23 1.15 -14.22
CA LEU A 44 -12.84 -0.19 -14.23
C LEU A 44 -14.17 -0.15 -14.99
N PRO A 45 -14.16 -0.21 -16.34
CA PRO A 45 -15.38 -0.05 -17.16
C PRO A 45 -16.49 -1.02 -16.78
N GLU A 46 -16.16 -2.24 -16.36
CA GLU A 46 -17.13 -3.27 -15.95
C GLU A 46 -17.82 -2.95 -14.62
N LYS A 47 -17.32 -1.99 -13.84
CA LYS A 47 -17.91 -1.55 -12.57
C LYS A 47 -18.67 -0.24 -12.66
N VAL A 48 -18.64 0.43 -13.80
CA VAL A 48 -19.39 1.68 -14.00
C VAL A 48 -20.89 1.42 -13.79
N GLY A 49 -21.50 2.20 -12.90
CA GLY A 49 -22.91 2.06 -12.54
C GLY A 49 -23.24 0.89 -11.59
N THR A 50 -22.24 0.13 -11.13
CA THR A 50 -22.37 -0.81 -10.01
C THR A 50 -21.79 -0.21 -8.74
N TYR A 51 -21.94 -0.86 -7.59
CA TYR A 51 -21.41 -0.36 -6.33
C TYR A 51 -19.87 -0.49 -6.30
N SER A 52 -19.18 0.60 -6.02
CA SER A 52 -17.73 0.63 -5.73
C SER A 52 -17.44 0.55 -4.23
N SER A 53 -18.39 1.04 -3.39
CA SER A 53 -18.33 0.90 -1.94
C SER A 53 -19.75 0.86 -1.35
N VAL A 54 -19.96 -0.01 -0.36
CA VAL A 54 -21.18 -0.04 0.45
C VAL A 54 -20.78 -0.26 1.90
N SER A 55 -21.08 0.72 2.77
CA SER A 55 -20.81 0.66 4.21
C SER A 55 -22.14 0.73 4.97
N GLY A 56 -22.25 -0.01 6.09
CA GLY A 56 -23.47 -0.11 6.87
C GLY A 56 -24.66 -0.53 6.00
N MET A 57 -24.46 -1.55 5.15
CA MET A 57 -25.45 -2.01 4.18
C MET A 57 -26.83 -2.23 4.81
N ARG A 58 -27.86 -1.70 4.14
CA ARG A 58 -29.28 -1.99 4.41
C ARG A 58 -29.94 -2.52 3.16
N ILE A 59 -30.90 -3.43 3.31
CA ILE A 59 -31.63 -4.00 2.20
C ILE A 59 -33.14 -3.71 2.32
N ASP A 60 -33.75 -3.47 1.18
CA ASP A 60 -35.19 -3.48 1.04
C ASP A 60 -35.66 -4.92 0.93
N VAL A 61 -36.23 -5.44 2.02
CA VAL A 61 -36.69 -6.83 2.14
C VAL A 61 -37.79 -7.16 1.09
N SER A 62 -38.59 -6.17 0.66
CA SER A 62 -39.61 -6.37 -0.36
C SER A 62 -39.04 -6.81 -1.71
N ARG A 63 -37.75 -6.54 -1.96
CA ARG A 63 -37.04 -6.90 -3.20
C ARG A 63 -36.25 -8.21 -3.10
N VAL A 64 -36.25 -8.86 -1.94
CA VAL A 64 -35.53 -10.12 -1.73
C VAL A 64 -36.34 -11.32 -2.22
N GLY A 65 -37.68 -11.28 -2.03
CA GLY A 65 -38.57 -12.39 -2.31
C GLY A 65 -38.35 -13.55 -1.33
N ASP A 66 -38.36 -14.78 -1.84
CA ASP A 66 -38.21 -16.02 -1.08
C ASP A 66 -36.76 -16.53 -0.95
N ALA A 67 -35.79 -15.71 -1.32
CA ALA A 67 -34.40 -16.11 -1.34
C ALA A 67 -33.81 -16.10 0.09
N GLU A 68 -33.41 -17.27 0.60
CA GLU A 68 -32.81 -17.42 1.91
C GLU A 68 -31.27 -17.24 1.91
N VAL A 69 -30.62 -17.42 0.75
CA VAL A 69 -29.19 -17.21 0.55
C VAL A 69 -29.00 -16.54 -0.82
N PHE A 70 -28.45 -15.35 -0.84
CA PHE A 70 -28.27 -14.58 -2.07
C PHE A 70 -27.11 -13.59 -1.98
N ARG A 71 -26.74 -13.00 -3.12
CA ARG A 71 -25.79 -11.89 -3.22
C ARG A 71 -26.52 -10.63 -3.71
N PRO A 72 -26.19 -9.45 -3.16
CA PRO A 72 -26.71 -8.20 -3.69
C PRO A 72 -26.19 -7.95 -5.10
N TRP A 73 -27.06 -7.48 -5.98
CA TRP A 73 -26.65 -7.05 -7.32
C TRP A 73 -25.69 -5.85 -7.22
N GLY A 74 -24.63 -5.90 -7.99
CA GLY A 74 -23.60 -4.83 -8.01
C GLY A 74 -22.65 -4.86 -6.81
N TRP A 75 -22.91 -5.70 -5.77
CA TRP A 75 -22.03 -5.85 -4.60
C TRP A 75 -21.94 -7.34 -4.19
N THR A 76 -21.40 -8.15 -5.12
CA THR A 76 -21.39 -9.62 -4.98
C THR A 76 -20.38 -10.16 -3.95
N SER A 77 -19.54 -9.32 -3.37
CA SER A 77 -18.65 -9.68 -2.25
C SER A 77 -19.44 -10.03 -0.98
N ALA A 78 -20.59 -9.40 -0.76
CA ALA A 78 -21.46 -9.74 0.36
C ALA A 78 -22.27 -11.02 0.08
N LEU A 79 -22.43 -11.84 1.12
CA LEU A 79 -23.35 -12.98 1.14
C LEU A 79 -24.43 -12.70 2.19
N ILE A 80 -25.69 -12.65 1.76
CA ILE A 80 -26.81 -12.42 2.66
C ILE A 80 -27.55 -13.73 2.89
N VAL A 81 -27.87 -13.98 4.13
CA VAL A 81 -28.60 -15.17 4.58
C VAL A 81 -29.80 -14.76 5.40
N SER A 82 -30.87 -15.58 5.38
CA SER A 82 -32.01 -15.39 6.27
C SER A 82 -31.64 -15.74 7.72
N GLU A 83 -32.39 -15.18 8.67
CA GLU A 83 -32.24 -15.50 10.09
C GLU A 83 -32.32 -17.02 10.35
N ARG A 84 -33.20 -17.72 9.65
CA ARG A 84 -33.30 -19.19 9.73
C ARG A 84 -32.00 -19.90 9.38
N ILE A 85 -31.30 -19.43 8.35
CA ILE A 85 -29.99 -20.01 7.97
C ILE A 85 -28.91 -19.63 8.99
N LYS A 86 -28.91 -18.39 9.47
CA LYS A 86 -28.00 -17.93 10.56
C LYS A 86 -28.16 -18.84 11.78
N ASP A 87 -29.41 -18.99 12.27
CA ASP A 87 -29.70 -19.81 13.44
C ASP A 87 -29.29 -21.28 13.26
N ALA A 88 -29.49 -21.84 12.07
CA ALA A 88 -29.05 -23.21 11.77
C ALA A 88 -27.50 -23.35 11.83
N LEU A 89 -26.75 -22.35 11.33
CA LEU A 89 -25.31 -22.35 11.39
C LEU A 89 -24.78 -22.19 12.82
N GLU A 90 -25.38 -21.31 13.61
CA GLU A 90 -25.05 -21.12 15.03
C GLU A 90 -25.34 -22.37 15.86
N HIS A 91 -26.52 -23.02 15.68
CA HIS A 91 -26.84 -24.27 16.35
C HIS A 91 -25.95 -25.44 15.95
N ALA A 92 -25.44 -25.43 14.70
CA ALA A 92 -24.46 -26.41 14.25
C ALA A 92 -23.04 -26.17 14.79
N GLY A 93 -22.83 -25.09 15.54
CA GLY A 93 -21.52 -24.74 16.12
C GLY A 93 -20.47 -24.34 15.09
N VAL A 94 -20.89 -23.80 13.94
CA VAL A 94 -19.99 -23.33 12.88
C VAL A 94 -19.18 -22.14 13.40
N THR A 95 -17.86 -22.17 13.21
CA THR A 95 -16.94 -21.12 13.62
C THR A 95 -16.38 -20.37 12.41
N GLY A 96 -15.79 -19.18 12.64
CA GLY A 96 -15.20 -18.37 11.56
C GLY A 96 -16.21 -17.54 10.78
N LEU A 97 -17.45 -17.41 11.24
CA LEU A 97 -18.50 -16.56 10.67
C LEU A 97 -18.74 -15.36 11.59
N LYS A 98 -18.91 -14.18 10.97
CA LYS A 98 -19.45 -12.98 11.62
C LYS A 98 -20.74 -12.61 10.87
N PHE A 99 -21.83 -12.44 11.60
CA PHE A 99 -23.10 -11.99 11.03
C PHE A 99 -23.35 -10.53 11.39
N GLU A 100 -23.87 -9.77 10.45
CA GLU A 100 -24.29 -8.38 10.63
C GLU A 100 -25.72 -8.22 10.11
N ASP A 101 -26.56 -7.52 10.88
CA ASP A 101 -27.93 -7.27 10.46
C ASP A 101 -27.97 -6.26 9.31
N VAL A 102 -28.64 -6.62 8.25
CA VAL A 102 -28.84 -5.77 7.06
C VAL A 102 -30.29 -5.28 6.91
N THR A 103 -31.16 -5.60 7.89
CA THR A 103 -32.55 -5.20 7.93
C THR A 103 -32.90 -4.36 9.17
N GLY A 104 -34.01 -3.62 9.14
CA GLY A 104 -34.42 -2.77 10.26
C GLY A 104 -33.80 -1.35 10.24
N PRO A 105 -34.14 -0.54 11.26
CA PRO A 105 -33.50 0.77 11.43
C PRO A 105 -32.01 0.58 11.57
N GLY A 106 -31.22 1.47 10.95
CA GLY A 106 -29.76 1.39 10.90
C GLY A 106 -29.20 1.05 12.27
N SER A 107 -28.42 -0.04 12.37
CA SER A 107 -27.58 -0.24 13.56
C SER A 107 -26.71 0.98 13.72
N PRO A 108 -26.45 1.43 14.94
CA PRO A 108 -25.39 2.43 15.11
C PRO A 108 -24.15 1.92 14.39
N VAL A 109 -23.49 2.81 13.66
CA VAL A 109 -22.21 2.55 13.01
C VAL A 109 -21.36 1.79 14.02
N SER A 110 -20.84 0.63 13.65
CA SER A 110 -20.01 -0.12 14.60
C SER A 110 -18.82 0.77 15.03
N ASP A 111 -18.33 0.60 16.24
CA ASP A 111 -17.16 1.37 16.71
C ASP A 111 -15.97 1.21 15.73
N GLU A 112 -15.85 0.07 15.06
CA GLU A 112 -14.84 -0.20 14.04
C GLU A 112 -15.09 0.61 12.77
N ASP A 113 -16.33 0.66 12.27
CA ASP A 113 -16.68 1.47 11.09
C ASP A 113 -16.53 2.95 11.38
N ALA A 114 -16.93 3.41 12.58
CA ALA A 114 -16.72 4.79 13.01
C ALA A 114 -15.24 5.16 13.06
N LYS A 115 -14.38 4.27 13.58
CA LYS A 115 -12.92 4.46 13.58
C LYS A 115 -12.35 4.51 12.17
N LEU A 116 -12.80 3.62 11.29
CA LEU A 116 -12.37 3.60 9.89
C LEU A 116 -12.78 4.88 9.17
N GLN A 117 -14.02 5.34 9.32
CA GLN A 117 -14.48 6.59 8.72
C GLN A 117 -13.66 7.78 9.22
N LYS A 118 -13.41 7.87 10.52
CA LYS A 118 -12.58 8.91 11.09
C LYS A 118 -11.13 8.84 10.60
N HIS A 119 -10.60 7.65 10.39
CA HIS A 119 -9.29 7.45 9.77
C HIS A 119 -9.25 7.96 8.33
N LEU A 120 -10.24 7.61 7.51
CA LEU A 120 -10.35 8.05 6.12
C LEU A 120 -10.47 9.59 6.02
N GLU A 121 -11.23 10.24 6.91
CA GLU A 121 -11.30 11.70 6.96
C GLU A 121 -9.94 12.36 7.27
N ARG A 122 -9.14 11.76 8.14
CA ARG A 122 -7.78 12.25 8.44
C ARG A 122 -6.81 12.02 7.28
N LEU A 123 -7.04 10.96 6.50
CA LEU A 123 -6.19 10.60 5.36
C LEU A 123 -6.38 11.57 4.18
N LYS A 124 -7.60 12.02 3.90
CA LYS A 124 -7.92 12.89 2.76
C LYS A 124 -6.98 14.11 2.61
N PRO A 125 -6.74 14.93 3.63
CA PRO A 125 -5.86 16.10 3.47
C PRO A 125 -4.38 15.72 3.28
N LEU A 126 -3.92 14.57 3.80
CA LEU A 126 -2.58 14.06 3.57
C LEU A 126 -2.44 13.56 2.12
N ASP A 127 -3.41 12.80 1.64
CA ASP A 127 -3.43 12.33 0.25
C ASP A 127 -3.42 13.49 -0.72
N ALA A 128 -4.23 14.50 -0.51
CA ALA A 128 -4.26 15.70 -1.35
C ALA A 128 -2.90 16.43 -1.37
N ALA A 129 -2.23 16.55 -0.23
CA ALA A 129 -0.92 17.18 -0.14
C ALA A 129 0.17 16.36 -0.83
N ARG A 130 0.18 15.04 -0.64
CA ARG A 130 1.10 14.12 -1.33
C ARG A 130 0.88 14.12 -2.83
N GLU A 131 -0.37 13.98 -3.27
CA GLU A 131 -0.70 13.98 -4.69
C GLU A 131 -0.26 15.29 -5.38
N ALA A 132 -0.49 16.43 -4.75
CA ALA A 132 -0.01 17.72 -5.25
C ALA A 132 1.52 17.75 -5.36
N ALA A 133 2.24 17.21 -4.36
CA ALA A 133 3.68 17.11 -4.40
C ALA A 133 4.17 16.16 -5.52
N TRP A 134 3.54 14.99 -5.68
CA TRP A 134 3.89 14.04 -6.72
C TRP A 134 3.67 14.60 -8.13
N ARG A 135 2.53 15.27 -8.37
CA ARG A 135 2.23 15.94 -9.65
C ARG A 135 3.21 17.08 -9.97
N ALA A 136 3.72 17.78 -8.96
CA ALA A 136 4.75 18.80 -9.15
C ALA A 136 6.12 18.22 -9.57
N LEU A 137 6.36 16.93 -9.32
CA LEU A 137 7.61 16.26 -9.68
C LEU A 137 7.61 15.70 -11.10
N GLY A 138 6.45 15.52 -11.74
CA GLY A 138 6.32 14.99 -13.09
C GLY A 138 4.94 14.42 -13.36
N LYS A 139 4.82 13.64 -14.43
CA LYS A 139 3.57 12.96 -14.77
C LYS A 139 3.33 11.79 -13.83
N LEU A 140 2.40 11.98 -12.89
CA LEU A 140 1.97 10.93 -11.96
C LEU A 140 1.08 9.92 -12.70
N GLU A 141 1.34 8.61 -12.54
CA GLU A 141 0.40 7.56 -12.97
C GLU A 141 -0.86 7.59 -12.09
N GLU A 142 -2.03 7.42 -12.72
CA GLU A 142 -3.32 7.44 -12.03
C GLU A 142 -3.44 6.29 -11.03
N ALA A 143 -3.08 5.08 -11.46
CA ALA A 143 -3.13 3.89 -10.62
C ALA A 143 -1.87 3.75 -9.75
N ALA A 144 -2.04 3.64 -8.44
CA ALA A 144 -0.98 3.20 -7.54
C ALA A 144 -0.71 1.69 -7.71
N ILE A 145 0.53 1.29 -7.45
CA ILE A 145 0.86 -0.13 -7.29
C ILE A 145 0.43 -0.54 -5.88
N ILE A 146 -0.58 -1.40 -5.78
CA ILE A 146 -1.09 -1.91 -4.52
C ILE A 146 -0.95 -3.44 -4.55
N PRO A 147 -0.41 -4.09 -3.50
CA PRO A 147 -0.36 -5.53 -3.44
C PRO A 147 -1.77 -6.10 -3.18
N LEU A 148 -2.08 -7.25 -3.78
CA LEU A 148 -3.35 -7.96 -3.52
C LEU A 148 -3.48 -8.39 -2.05
N ILE A 149 -2.36 -8.77 -1.45
CA ILE A 149 -2.24 -9.13 -0.04
C ILE A 149 -1.08 -8.31 0.50
N PRO A 150 -1.28 -7.51 1.57
CA PRO A 150 -0.18 -6.82 2.23
C PRO A 150 0.91 -7.81 2.66
N PHE A 151 2.16 -7.42 2.52
CA PHE A 151 3.31 -8.24 2.88
C PHE A 151 4.29 -7.47 3.76
N GLY A 152 5.18 -8.20 4.42
CA GLY A 152 6.12 -7.58 5.36
C GLY A 152 5.42 -6.98 6.59
N PRO A 153 6.04 -6.00 7.24
CA PRO A 153 5.52 -5.39 8.45
C PRO A 153 4.30 -4.51 8.17
N LEU A 154 3.46 -4.33 9.20
CA LEU A 154 2.24 -3.54 9.10
C LEU A 154 2.55 -2.04 9.07
N TRP A 155 2.03 -1.34 8.07
CA TRP A 155 2.15 0.11 7.94
C TRP A 155 1.14 0.85 8.83
N PRO A 156 1.39 2.12 9.19
CA PRO A 156 0.55 2.86 10.16
C PRO A 156 -0.94 2.87 9.84
N GLY A 157 -1.30 3.14 8.57
CA GLY A 157 -2.69 3.16 8.09
C GLY A 157 -3.17 1.83 7.48
N HIS A 158 -2.41 0.74 7.64
CA HIS A 158 -2.66 -0.57 7.02
C HIS A 158 -2.71 -0.53 5.48
N ARG A 159 -2.30 0.57 4.86
CA ARG A 159 -2.26 0.75 3.41
C ARG A 159 -0.83 0.66 2.92
N GLN A 160 -0.56 -0.23 1.95
CA GLN A 160 0.70 -0.35 1.23
C GLN A 160 0.48 0.08 -0.21
N ALA A 161 1.12 1.16 -0.62
CA ALA A 161 1.05 1.62 -1.99
C ALA A 161 2.38 2.23 -2.45
N TRP A 162 2.61 2.19 -3.76
CA TRP A 162 3.74 2.85 -4.42
C TRP A 162 3.21 3.65 -5.61
N ARG A 163 3.69 4.89 -5.73
CA ARG A 163 3.36 5.77 -6.84
C ARG A 163 4.48 5.79 -7.86
N VAL A 164 4.10 5.91 -9.13
CA VAL A 164 5.01 6.00 -10.27
C VAL A 164 4.90 7.40 -10.85
N ILE A 165 6.03 8.09 -11.00
CA ILE A 165 6.12 9.43 -11.52
C ILE A 165 7.12 9.46 -12.66
N HIS A 166 6.66 9.78 -13.85
CA HIS A 166 7.52 9.97 -15.02
C HIS A 166 8.03 11.41 -15.03
N ARG A 167 9.36 11.56 -14.90
CA ARG A 167 10.02 12.85 -14.84
C ARG A 167 10.21 13.45 -16.23
N ASP A 168 10.25 14.78 -16.36
CA ASP A 168 10.47 15.47 -17.64
C ASP A 168 11.83 15.16 -18.27
N ASN A 169 12.81 14.75 -17.46
CA ASN A 169 14.13 14.32 -17.92
C ASN A 169 14.19 12.87 -18.43
N GLY A 170 13.05 12.18 -18.48
CA GLY A 170 12.94 10.79 -18.91
C GLY A 170 13.18 9.74 -17.82
N ASN A 171 13.51 10.17 -16.59
CA ASN A 171 13.67 9.25 -15.45
C ASN A 171 12.30 8.77 -14.94
N THR A 172 12.33 7.65 -14.22
CA THR A 172 11.18 7.16 -13.45
C THR A 172 11.49 7.29 -11.96
N LEU A 173 10.59 7.94 -11.23
CA LEU A 173 10.63 8.06 -9.77
C LEU A 173 9.53 7.17 -9.18
N LEU A 174 9.93 6.29 -8.26
CA LEU A 174 9.02 5.48 -7.44
C LEU A 174 9.03 6.02 -6.02
N VAL A 175 7.85 6.18 -5.43
CA VAL A 175 7.73 6.63 -4.04
C VAL A 175 6.76 5.73 -3.28
N THR A 176 7.02 5.51 -2.00
CA THR A 176 6.05 4.86 -1.11
C THR A 176 4.88 5.81 -0.84
N GLU A 177 3.71 5.26 -0.57
CA GLU A 177 2.53 6.00 -0.15
C GLU A 177 1.79 5.19 0.90
N GLY A 178 1.95 5.59 2.15
CA GLY A 178 1.34 4.91 3.30
C GLY A 178 2.24 4.84 4.54
N LEU A 179 3.55 5.04 4.44
CA LEU A 179 4.43 5.11 5.62
C LEU A 179 4.12 6.34 6.48
N ALA A 180 3.68 7.42 5.85
CA ALA A 180 3.25 8.63 6.50
C ALA A 180 1.73 8.70 6.75
N ASP A 181 0.98 7.61 6.56
CA ASP A 181 -0.44 7.57 6.91
C ASP A 181 -0.63 7.66 8.43
N PRO A 182 -1.69 8.31 8.92
CA PRO A 182 -2.01 8.30 10.35
C PRO A 182 -2.17 6.87 10.85
N PHE A 183 -1.79 6.62 12.11
CA PHE A 183 -2.09 5.34 12.73
C PHE A 183 -3.60 5.16 12.86
N ILE A 184 -4.11 3.98 12.47
CA ILE A 184 -5.56 3.71 12.44
C ILE A 184 -6.16 3.68 13.86
N ASP A 185 -5.36 3.29 14.85
CA ASP A 185 -5.73 3.15 16.26
C ASP A 185 -5.56 4.42 17.09
N ARG A 186 -5.11 5.54 16.48
CA ARG A 186 -4.87 6.81 17.15
C ARG A 186 -5.75 7.90 16.56
N ASP A 187 -6.28 8.76 17.44
CA ASP A 187 -7.20 9.83 17.03
C ASP A 187 -6.49 11.15 16.69
N GLU A 188 -5.26 11.34 17.17
CA GLU A 188 -4.52 12.57 16.93
C GLU A 188 -4.06 12.66 15.46
N PRO A 189 -4.06 13.88 14.87
CA PRO A 189 -3.43 14.12 13.59
C PRO A 189 -1.95 13.70 13.64
N SER A 190 -1.51 12.89 12.69
CA SER A 190 -0.13 12.46 12.60
C SER A 190 0.26 12.15 11.16
N THR A 191 1.57 12.15 10.91
CA THR A 191 2.18 11.71 9.67
C THR A 191 2.78 10.30 9.82
N GLY A 192 2.16 9.45 10.61
CA GLY A 192 2.57 8.05 10.79
C GLY A 192 4.03 7.90 11.19
N LEU A 193 4.86 7.31 10.32
CA LEU A 193 6.31 7.21 10.52
C LEU A 193 7.06 8.51 10.20
N GLY A 194 6.38 9.55 9.70
CA GLY A 194 6.93 10.86 9.38
C GLY A 194 7.77 10.91 8.11
N LEU A 195 7.76 9.86 7.30
CA LEU A 195 8.57 9.78 6.08
C LEU A 195 7.90 8.96 4.98
N GLU A 196 8.35 9.21 3.73
CA GLU A 196 8.14 8.34 2.58
C GLU A 196 9.50 8.09 1.92
N LEU A 197 9.66 6.92 1.29
CA LEU A 197 10.88 6.54 0.58
C LEU A 197 10.74 6.83 -0.92
N ALA A 198 11.84 7.22 -1.57
CA ALA A 198 11.87 7.53 -2.99
C ALA A 198 13.10 6.93 -3.67
N ILE A 199 12.93 6.31 -4.82
CA ILE A 199 14.01 5.88 -5.70
C ILE A 199 13.79 6.42 -7.11
N GLU A 200 14.73 7.18 -7.65
CA GLU A 200 14.71 7.66 -9.04
C GLU A 200 15.72 6.88 -9.86
N THR A 201 15.30 6.38 -11.03
CA THR A 201 16.18 5.71 -11.97
C THR A 201 16.11 6.34 -13.36
N SER A 202 17.28 6.40 -14.03
CA SER A 202 17.36 6.76 -15.44
C SER A 202 17.32 5.55 -16.37
N GLU A 203 17.21 4.34 -15.84
CA GLU A 203 17.04 3.13 -16.64
C GLU A 203 15.60 3.02 -17.12
N PRO A 204 15.37 2.64 -18.39
CA PRO A 204 14.04 2.35 -18.88
C PRO A 204 13.39 1.21 -18.07
N LEU A 205 12.19 1.42 -17.62
CA LEU A 205 11.38 0.41 -16.92
C LEU A 205 10.17 0.04 -17.82
N PRO A 206 10.29 -0.98 -18.67
CA PRO A 206 9.17 -1.41 -19.52
C PRO A 206 7.96 -1.86 -18.71
N GLU A 207 8.23 -2.46 -17.55
CA GLU A 207 7.25 -2.84 -16.56
C GLU A 207 7.79 -2.45 -15.19
N VAL A 208 7.02 -1.64 -14.46
CA VAL A 208 7.42 -1.19 -13.11
C VAL A 208 7.20 -2.29 -12.08
N ARG A 209 6.11 -3.06 -12.21
CA ARG A 209 5.85 -4.22 -11.35
C ARG A 209 6.95 -5.26 -11.55
N GLY A 210 7.61 -5.66 -10.46
CA GLY A 210 8.74 -6.59 -10.53
C GLY A 210 10.08 -5.96 -10.94
N SER A 211 10.13 -4.65 -11.22
CA SER A 211 11.39 -3.97 -11.52
C SER A 211 12.31 -3.92 -10.30
N TRP A 212 13.62 -3.88 -10.56
CA TRP A 212 14.61 -3.85 -9.46
C TRP A 212 14.49 -2.62 -8.54
N PRO A 213 14.14 -1.39 -9.02
CA PRO A 213 13.97 -0.26 -8.11
C PRO A 213 12.80 -0.47 -7.16
N LEU A 214 11.68 -1.03 -7.65
CA LEU A 214 10.53 -1.33 -6.80
C LEU A 214 10.87 -2.39 -5.76
N ARG A 215 11.56 -3.47 -6.14
CA ARG A 215 12.00 -4.51 -5.21
C ARG A 215 12.95 -3.97 -4.15
N LEU A 216 13.93 -3.17 -4.55
CA LEU A 216 14.84 -2.54 -3.59
C LEU A 216 14.08 -1.62 -2.62
N LEU A 217 13.14 -0.83 -3.14
CA LEU A 217 12.33 0.07 -2.33
C LEU A 217 11.48 -0.72 -1.31
N GLN A 218 10.92 -1.86 -1.72
CA GLN A 218 10.19 -2.79 -0.85
C GLN A 218 11.09 -3.36 0.26
N THR A 219 12.28 -3.84 -0.08
CA THR A 219 13.21 -4.40 0.89
C THR A 219 13.70 -3.35 1.91
N VAL A 220 14.00 -2.12 1.44
CA VAL A 220 14.40 -1.01 2.34
C VAL A 220 13.25 -0.59 3.25
N MET A 221 12.03 -0.58 2.72
CA MET A 221 10.81 -0.25 3.47
C MET A 221 10.61 -1.21 4.66
N ASP A 222 10.80 -2.51 4.48
CA ASP A 222 10.65 -3.49 5.56
C ASP A 222 11.54 -3.11 6.75
N GLU A 223 12.80 -2.81 6.51
CA GLU A 223 13.76 -2.38 7.55
C GLU A 223 13.33 -1.06 8.22
N VAL A 224 12.80 -0.12 7.43
CA VAL A 224 12.34 1.17 7.96
C VAL A 224 11.10 1.01 8.83
N VAL A 225 10.18 0.12 8.47
CA VAL A 225 8.95 -0.11 9.25
C VAL A 225 9.24 -0.90 10.52
N GLU A 226 10.09 -1.92 10.45
CA GLU A 226 10.39 -2.79 11.59
C GLU A 226 11.26 -2.12 12.65
N HIS A 227 12.12 -1.15 12.28
CA HIS A 227 13.20 -0.68 13.13
C HIS A 227 13.11 0.82 13.47
N ASP A 228 12.66 1.14 14.69
CA ASP A 228 12.58 2.52 15.21
C ASP A 228 13.92 3.25 15.16
N ASN A 229 15.02 2.56 15.41
CA ASN A 229 16.36 3.15 15.35
C ASN A 229 16.75 3.58 13.94
N VAL A 230 16.35 2.84 12.89
CA VAL A 230 16.56 3.23 11.50
C VAL A 230 15.83 4.55 11.22
N ARG A 231 14.56 4.65 11.61
CA ARG A 231 13.77 5.89 11.45
C ARG A 231 14.39 7.06 12.21
N ALA A 232 14.84 6.82 13.45
CA ALA A 232 15.49 7.85 14.24
C ALA A 232 16.79 8.39 13.60
N TRP A 233 17.53 7.53 12.90
CA TRP A 233 18.69 7.96 12.13
C TRP A 233 18.30 8.71 10.86
N LEU A 234 17.29 8.28 10.12
CA LEU A 234 16.80 8.96 8.92
C LEU A 234 16.35 10.39 9.21
N HIS A 235 15.72 10.63 10.35
CA HIS A 235 15.36 11.98 10.78
C HIS A 235 16.57 12.87 11.12
N LYS A 236 17.73 12.28 11.38
CA LYS A 236 19.01 13.02 11.57
C LYS A 236 19.73 13.34 10.27
N GLY A 237 19.37 12.67 9.16
CA GLY A 237 19.92 12.88 7.84
C GLY A 237 20.45 11.61 7.17
N LEU A 238 21.57 11.78 6.46
CA LEU A 238 22.17 10.73 5.65
C LEU A 238 22.60 9.52 6.48
N MET A 239 22.21 8.33 6.05
CA MET A 239 22.67 7.07 6.63
C MET A 239 22.88 5.99 5.56
N SER A 240 23.49 4.89 5.97
CA SER A 240 23.66 3.70 5.12
C SER A 240 23.31 2.44 5.89
N MET A 241 22.87 1.45 5.15
CA MET A 241 22.63 0.10 5.66
C MET A 241 22.83 -0.95 4.58
N GLU A 242 22.80 -2.21 4.95
CA GLU A 242 22.79 -3.34 4.02
C GLU A 242 21.47 -4.07 4.11
N VAL A 243 20.90 -4.39 2.95
CA VAL A 243 19.64 -5.13 2.82
C VAL A 243 19.83 -6.44 2.05
N PRO A 244 18.93 -7.43 2.14
CA PRO A 244 18.94 -8.60 1.29
C PRO A 244 19.00 -8.23 -0.20
N GLY A 245 19.82 -8.94 -0.98
CA GLY A 245 20.02 -8.71 -2.42
C GLY A 245 19.27 -9.69 -3.31
N GLU A 246 18.34 -10.45 -2.77
CA GLU A 246 17.56 -11.43 -3.52
C GLU A 246 16.77 -10.76 -4.65
N GLU A 247 16.83 -11.37 -5.84
CA GLU A 247 16.17 -10.87 -7.06
C GLU A 247 16.60 -9.45 -7.52
N LEU A 248 17.66 -8.89 -6.94
CA LEU A 248 18.27 -7.65 -7.39
C LEU A 248 19.35 -7.89 -8.44
N PRO A 249 19.67 -6.90 -9.30
CA PRO A 249 20.70 -7.03 -10.34
C PRO A 249 22.06 -7.40 -9.75
N ALA A 250 22.71 -8.41 -10.32
CA ALA A 250 23.97 -8.94 -9.86
C ALA A 250 25.08 -7.87 -9.64
N PRO A 251 25.20 -6.78 -10.43
CA PRO A 251 26.19 -5.74 -10.18
C PRO A 251 26.01 -5.00 -8.84
N LEU A 252 24.83 -4.99 -8.27
CA LEU A 252 24.53 -4.35 -6.97
C LEU A 252 24.79 -5.29 -5.79
N VAL A 253 24.81 -6.60 -6.05
CA VAL A 253 24.83 -7.62 -4.99
C VAL A 253 26.27 -7.99 -4.63
N THR A 254 26.59 -7.97 -3.35
CA THR A 254 27.89 -8.44 -2.81
C THR A 254 27.98 -9.97 -2.87
N LYS A 255 29.19 -10.49 -2.69
CA LYS A 255 29.41 -11.94 -2.61
C LYS A 255 28.63 -12.62 -1.46
N GLN A 256 28.21 -11.84 -0.46
CA GLN A 256 27.42 -12.29 0.68
C GLN A 256 25.90 -12.23 0.42
N GLY A 257 25.48 -11.88 -0.81
CA GLY A 257 24.06 -11.75 -1.15
C GLY A 257 23.38 -10.49 -0.58
N ARG A 258 24.16 -9.47 -0.23
CA ARG A 258 23.66 -8.21 0.35
C ARG A 258 23.82 -7.06 -0.64
N VAL A 259 23.00 -6.04 -0.50
CA VAL A 259 23.11 -4.76 -1.23
C VAL A 259 23.28 -3.63 -0.23
N GLY A 260 24.34 -2.83 -0.40
CA GLY A 260 24.48 -1.59 0.35
C GLY A 260 23.52 -0.53 -0.19
N VAL A 261 22.93 0.25 0.69
CA VAL A 261 22.09 1.40 0.33
C VAL A 261 22.51 2.64 1.10
N LEU A 262 22.51 3.78 0.41
CA LEU A 262 22.64 5.10 0.99
C LEU A 262 21.27 5.75 1.01
N LEU A 263 20.82 6.19 2.18
CA LEU A 263 19.50 6.74 2.43
C LEU A 263 19.62 8.22 2.80
N GLY A 264 18.75 9.07 2.23
CA GLY A 264 18.72 10.50 2.52
C GLY A 264 19.76 11.31 1.75
N GLN A 265 20.24 10.81 0.60
CA GLN A 265 21.08 11.59 -0.32
C GLN A 265 20.30 12.81 -0.80
N GLU A 266 20.84 14.01 -0.56
CA GLU A 266 20.22 15.25 -1.01
C GLU A 266 20.07 15.29 -2.54
N SER A 267 18.98 15.87 -2.98
CA SER A 267 18.62 16.07 -4.37
C SER A 267 18.32 17.53 -4.65
N SER A 268 18.78 18.04 -5.77
CA SER A 268 18.39 19.37 -6.26
C SER A 268 17.03 19.39 -6.97
N THR A 269 16.46 18.22 -7.25
CA THR A 269 15.24 18.07 -8.05
C THR A 269 14.09 17.38 -7.31
N LEU A 270 14.33 16.90 -6.09
CA LEU A 270 13.31 16.35 -5.19
C LEU A 270 13.25 17.21 -3.92
N PRO A 271 12.07 17.48 -3.38
CA PRO A 271 11.93 18.15 -2.10
C PRO A 271 12.45 17.23 -0.98
N GLY A 272 13.14 17.76 -0.01
CA GLY A 272 13.54 16.99 1.18
C GLY A 272 12.36 16.73 2.12
N ARG A 273 11.28 17.53 2.01
CA ARG A 273 10.07 17.43 2.82
C ARG A 273 8.84 17.81 2.02
N ILE A 274 7.71 17.22 2.39
CA ILE A 274 6.39 17.52 1.84
C ILE A 274 5.57 18.10 2.99
N PRO A 275 5.19 19.39 2.90
CA PRO A 275 4.33 20.00 3.92
C PRO A 275 2.91 19.43 3.85
N THR A 276 2.37 19.05 4.99
CA THR A 276 0.99 18.58 5.12
C THR A 276 0.29 19.25 6.32
N PRO A 277 -1.04 19.22 6.37
CA PRO A 277 -1.76 19.77 7.52
C PRO A 277 -1.45 19.07 8.86
N ALA A 278 -0.96 17.84 8.83
CA ALA A 278 -0.60 17.05 10.02
C ALA A 278 0.89 17.16 10.40
N GLY A 279 1.68 17.89 9.62
CA GLY A 279 3.13 18.04 9.79
C GLY A 279 3.90 17.70 8.51
N ASP A 280 5.19 17.96 8.50
CA ASP A 280 6.03 17.67 7.35
C ASP A 280 6.33 16.16 7.25
N ILE A 281 6.25 15.63 6.02
CA ILE A 281 6.70 14.28 5.66
C ILE A 281 8.12 14.38 5.10
N LEU A 282 9.07 13.66 5.66
CA LEU A 282 10.43 13.56 5.12
C LEU A 282 10.43 12.69 3.87
N LEU A 283 10.96 13.18 2.75
CA LEU A 283 11.17 12.37 1.55
C LEU A 283 12.60 11.84 1.54
N VAL A 284 12.75 10.54 1.80
CA VAL A 284 14.04 9.86 1.91
C VAL A 284 14.41 9.21 0.58
N THR A 285 15.47 9.68 -0.06
CA THR A 285 16.00 9.04 -1.27
C THR A 285 16.69 7.73 -0.94
N VAL A 286 16.51 6.72 -1.77
CA VAL A 286 17.14 5.39 -1.69
C VAL A 286 18.11 5.25 -2.86
N LYS A 287 19.41 5.09 -2.57
CA LYS A 287 20.45 4.91 -3.59
C LYS A 287 21.22 3.62 -3.35
N PRO A 288 21.13 2.63 -4.27
CA PRO A 288 21.94 1.42 -4.17
C PRO A 288 23.43 1.72 -4.42
N LEU A 289 24.26 1.02 -3.69
CA LEU A 289 25.71 1.08 -3.78
C LEU A 289 26.24 -0.14 -4.55
N LEU A 290 27.19 0.10 -5.41
CA LEU A 290 28.02 -0.97 -5.96
C LEU A 290 28.88 -1.59 -4.85
N PRO A 291 29.28 -2.87 -4.93
CA PRO A 291 30.12 -3.51 -3.91
C PRO A 291 31.42 -2.76 -3.59
N ALA A 292 32.05 -2.14 -4.60
CA ALA A 292 33.25 -1.32 -4.39
C ALA A 292 32.95 -0.05 -3.57
N GLU A 293 31.81 0.57 -3.78
CA GLU A 293 31.38 1.77 -3.05
C GLU A 293 31.02 1.45 -1.61
N LEU A 294 30.33 0.31 -1.40
CA LEU A 294 30.06 -0.19 -0.05
C LEU A 294 31.37 -0.47 0.70
N ALA A 295 32.31 -1.17 0.06
CA ALA A 295 33.62 -1.45 0.66
C ALA A 295 34.37 -0.16 1.01
N PHE A 296 34.42 0.81 0.09
CA PHE A 296 35.01 2.13 0.33
C PHE A 296 34.36 2.83 1.52
N MET A 297 33.02 2.89 1.54
CA MET A 297 32.27 3.53 2.61
C MET A 297 32.56 2.90 3.98
N LEU A 298 32.61 1.57 4.07
CA LEU A 298 32.94 0.86 5.30
C LEU A 298 34.38 1.15 5.76
N GLN A 299 35.35 1.26 4.84
CA GLN A 299 36.73 1.63 5.16
C GLN A 299 36.85 3.05 5.73
N GLN A 300 36.02 3.99 5.27
CA GLN A 300 35.98 5.37 5.77
C GLN A 300 35.27 5.52 7.12
N GLY A 301 34.61 4.47 7.61
CA GLY A 301 33.89 4.47 8.88
C GLY A 301 32.80 5.55 8.92
N ARG A 302 32.77 6.36 9.98
CA ARG A 302 31.72 7.38 10.17
C ARG A 302 31.67 8.46 9.09
N ALA A 303 32.78 8.73 8.41
CA ALA A 303 32.82 9.71 7.33
C ALA A 303 32.32 9.14 5.99
N GLY A 304 32.27 7.82 5.86
CA GLY A 304 31.98 7.11 4.63
C GLY A 304 30.71 7.54 3.91
N PRO A 305 29.54 7.58 4.56
CA PRO A 305 28.30 7.99 3.92
C PRO A 305 28.40 9.41 3.34
N GLY A 306 28.93 10.38 4.10
CA GLY A 306 29.08 11.77 3.66
C GLY A 306 30.06 11.94 2.49
N GLU A 307 31.19 11.24 2.53
CA GLU A 307 32.16 11.28 1.46
C GLU A 307 31.63 10.66 0.16
N LEU A 308 30.91 9.55 0.28
CA LEU A 308 30.29 8.90 -0.87
C LEU A 308 29.18 9.78 -1.48
N ALA A 309 28.34 10.37 -0.63
CA ALA A 309 27.31 11.33 -1.04
C ALA A 309 27.88 12.50 -1.84
N ARG A 310 29.00 13.06 -1.37
CA ARG A 310 29.73 14.14 -2.05
C ARG A 310 30.21 13.70 -3.43
N ARG A 311 30.78 12.49 -3.56
CA ARG A 311 31.26 11.95 -4.84
C ARG A 311 30.10 11.73 -5.83
N PHE A 312 28.98 11.21 -5.38
CA PHE A 312 27.77 11.09 -6.22
C PHE A 312 27.30 12.45 -6.73
N ALA A 313 27.27 13.46 -5.87
CA ALA A 313 26.89 14.81 -6.27
C ALA A 313 27.85 15.41 -7.30
N GLN A 314 29.15 15.20 -7.15
CA GLN A 314 30.20 15.66 -8.10
C GLN A 314 30.09 14.92 -9.45
N GLY A 315 29.73 13.64 -9.44
CA GLY A 315 29.54 12.84 -10.65
C GLY A 315 28.27 13.16 -11.42
N GLY A 316 27.42 14.06 -10.90
CA GLY A 316 26.15 14.44 -11.53
C GLY A 316 25.00 13.46 -11.31
N ASP A 317 25.26 12.32 -10.69
CA ASP A 317 24.24 11.28 -10.47
C ASP A 317 23.55 11.37 -9.09
N ALA A 318 23.98 12.26 -8.21
CA ALA A 318 23.41 12.49 -6.87
C ALA A 318 22.52 11.30 -6.37
N HIS A 319 21.20 11.50 -6.27
CA HIS A 319 20.25 10.49 -5.84
C HIS A 319 19.79 9.54 -6.97
N VAL A 320 20.03 9.87 -8.27
CA VAL A 320 19.58 9.05 -9.40
C VAL A 320 20.32 7.72 -9.42
N SER A 321 19.59 6.62 -9.55
CA SER A 321 20.07 5.25 -9.41
C SER A 321 20.16 4.53 -10.75
N ARG A 322 21.15 3.63 -10.87
CA ARG A 322 21.30 2.71 -11.99
C ARG A 322 21.81 1.38 -11.45
N SER A 323 21.32 0.29 -12.02
CA SER A 323 21.77 -1.06 -11.65
C SER A 323 23.16 -1.38 -12.18
N TRP A 324 23.55 -0.69 -13.25
CA TRP A 324 24.87 -0.80 -13.85
C TRP A 324 25.47 0.59 -14.09
N ARG A 325 26.65 0.85 -13.57
CA ARG A 325 27.45 2.08 -13.74
C ARG A 325 28.89 1.85 -13.30
N GLN A 326 29.76 2.77 -13.59
CA GLN A 326 31.09 2.78 -12.98
C GLN A 326 30.98 3.25 -11.52
N PRO A 327 31.77 2.66 -10.60
CA PRO A 327 31.83 3.15 -9.23
C PRO A 327 32.47 4.54 -9.17
N VAL A 328 32.02 5.35 -8.21
CA VAL A 328 32.55 6.71 -7.96
C VAL A 328 33.77 6.73 -7.01
N VAL A 329 34.34 5.55 -6.72
CA VAL A 329 35.47 5.35 -5.79
C VAL A 329 36.69 4.78 -6.47
#